data_5f65b0e7a0fef81daa11e042ba35b3f4
#
_entry.id   5f65b0e7a0fef81daa11e042ba35b3f4
#
_cell.length_a   1.000
_cell.length_b   1.000
_cell.length_c   1.000
_cell.angle_alpha   90.00
_cell.angle_beta   90.00
_cell.angle_gamma   90.00
#
_symmetry.space_group_name_H-M   'P 1'
#
loop_
_entity.id
_entity.type
_entity.pdbx_description
1 polymer ?
#
loop_
_entity_poly.entity_id
_entity_poly.type
_entity_poly.pdbx_seq_one_letter_code
_entity_poly.pdbx_strand_id
1 'polypeptide(L)'
;MEAHYFVKEDHKAFVALLYYSAVRKSEALRATREQFTITKTDLVFSVGKRLKHGIETPPLKIPLKAPYVDSIVSAIKDTEPGMVVFPYSKKTGYNIVARCFGYPHFFRLSRITNFFSDGWTIAQVHSWTGLTLKALDYYIGLVDIDKMGKSLYKQDKS
;
A
#
# COMPACT_ATOMS: atom_id res chain seq x y z
N MET A 1 -2.00 9.59 -9.88
CA MET A 1 -2.68 9.78 -8.56
C MET A 1 -3.19 11.21 -8.48
N GLU A 2 -4.40 11.43 -8.97
CA GLU A 2 -5.00 12.78 -9.05
C GLU A 2 -5.40 13.34 -7.67
N ALA A 3 -5.53 12.49 -6.66
CA ALA A 3 -5.99 12.89 -5.33
C ALA A 3 -4.95 13.64 -4.47
N HIS A 4 -3.71 13.77 -4.91
CA HIS A 4 -2.67 14.44 -4.11
C HIS A 4 -2.81 15.95 -3.98
N TYR A 5 -3.64 16.57 -4.80
CA TYR A 5 -3.98 17.99 -4.64
C TYR A 5 -4.66 18.32 -3.31
N PHE A 6 -5.26 17.33 -2.66
CA PHE A 6 -5.97 17.48 -1.40
C PHE A 6 -5.17 17.00 -0.18
N VAL A 7 -3.99 16.41 -0.38
CA VAL A 7 -3.15 15.92 0.70
C VAL A 7 -2.26 17.05 1.20
N LYS A 8 -2.35 17.37 2.49
CA LYS A 8 -1.41 18.30 3.12
C LYS A 8 0.02 17.75 3.00
N GLU A 9 1.00 18.63 2.89
CA GLU A 9 2.41 18.26 2.69
C GLU A 9 2.93 17.32 3.78
N ASP A 10 2.57 17.59 5.04
CA ASP A 10 2.92 16.78 6.20
C ASP A 10 2.24 15.39 6.25
N HIS A 11 1.20 15.17 5.44
CA HIS A 11 0.49 13.89 5.37
C HIS A 11 0.89 13.04 4.15
N LYS A 12 1.64 13.60 3.21
CA LYS A 12 2.00 12.90 1.95
C LYS A 12 2.74 11.59 2.19
N ALA A 13 3.69 11.57 3.10
CA ALA A 13 4.44 10.37 3.42
C ALA A 13 3.54 9.23 3.89
N PHE A 14 2.59 9.52 4.77
CA PHE A 14 1.64 8.52 5.28
C PHE A 14 0.74 7.95 4.17
N VAL A 15 0.17 8.83 3.35
CA VAL A 15 -0.69 8.42 2.23
C VAL A 15 0.11 7.64 1.18
N ALA A 16 1.34 8.07 0.87
CA ALA A 16 2.22 7.38 -0.06
C ALA A 16 2.57 5.96 0.43
N LEU A 17 2.88 5.80 1.73
CA LEU A 17 3.12 4.48 2.28
C LEU A 17 1.92 3.56 2.12
N LEU A 18 0.72 4.03 2.46
CA LEU A 18 -0.52 3.26 2.29
C LEU A 18 -0.77 2.89 0.81
N TYR A 19 -0.47 3.81 -0.09
CA TYR A 19 -0.65 3.60 -1.52
C TYR A 19 0.26 2.49 -2.06
N TYR A 20 1.55 2.54 -1.77
CA TYR A 20 2.51 1.57 -2.30
C TYR A 20 2.44 0.23 -1.59
N SER A 21 2.28 0.22 -0.29
CA SER A 21 2.28 -1.02 0.50
C SER A 21 0.95 -1.74 0.54
N ALA A 22 -0.16 -1.04 0.33
CA ALA A 22 -1.53 -1.55 0.53
C ALA A 22 -1.76 -2.18 1.91
N VAL A 23 -0.96 -1.81 2.91
CA VAL A 23 -1.13 -2.28 4.30
C VAL A 23 -2.39 -1.68 4.92
N ARG A 24 -2.84 -2.28 6.02
CA ARG A 24 -3.91 -1.67 6.81
C ARG A 24 -3.42 -0.37 7.42
N LYS A 25 -4.32 0.61 7.53
CA LYS A 25 -4.02 1.88 8.20
C LYS A 25 -3.40 1.67 9.59
N SER A 26 -3.92 0.71 10.37
CA SER A 26 -3.40 0.38 11.69
C SER A 26 -1.98 -0.17 11.67
N GLU A 27 -1.60 -0.90 10.64
CA GLU A 27 -0.23 -1.40 10.46
C GLU A 27 0.74 -0.24 10.19
N ALA A 28 0.35 0.69 9.32
CA ALA A 28 1.15 1.89 9.03
C ALA A 28 1.30 2.80 10.27
N LEU A 29 0.25 3.00 11.05
CA LEU A 29 0.28 3.82 12.28
C LEU A 29 1.15 3.22 13.40
N ARG A 30 1.35 1.92 13.41
CA ARG A 30 2.20 1.22 14.39
C ARG A 30 3.61 0.97 13.89
N ALA A 31 3.89 1.28 12.62
CA ALA A 31 5.20 1.04 12.05
C ALA A 31 6.27 1.91 12.71
N THR A 32 7.26 1.26 13.33
CA THR A 32 8.42 1.92 13.92
C THR A 32 9.53 2.10 12.91
N ARG A 33 10.47 2.98 13.20
CA ARG A 33 11.61 3.26 12.33
C ARG A 33 12.37 1.99 11.92
N GLU A 34 12.52 1.04 12.83
CA GLU A 34 13.30 -0.20 12.62
C GLU A 34 12.65 -1.14 11.59
N GLN A 35 11.37 -0.96 11.30
CA GLN A 35 10.68 -1.74 10.27
C GLN A 35 11.02 -1.29 8.85
N PHE A 36 11.76 -0.20 8.70
CA PHE A 36 12.19 0.36 7.42
C PHE A 36 13.68 0.27 7.23
N THR A 37 14.09 -0.13 6.03
CA THR A 37 15.50 -0.11 5.60
C THR A 37 15.58 0.62 4.26
N ILE A 38 16.52 1.55 4.13
CA ILE A 38 16.75 2.29 2.90
C ILE A 38 17.98 1.70 2.24
N THR A 39 17.81 1.12 1.06
CA THR A 39 18.90 0.60 0.22
C THR A 39 19.29 1.61 -0.87
N LYS A 40 20.17 1.23 -1.76
CA LYS A 40 20.55 2.09 -2.91
C LYS A 40 19.40 2.30 -3.90
N THR A 41 18.46 1.37 -3.99
CA THR A 41 17.39 1.36 -5.00
C THR A 41 15.99 1.37 -4.43
N ASP A 42 15.83 0.87 -3.20
CA ASP A 42 14.51 0.59 -2.63
C ASP A 42 14.38 1.07 -1.18
N LEU A 43 13.17 1.45 -0.83
CA LEU A 43 12.68 1.49 0.53
C LEU A 43 12.10 0.11 0.86
N VAL A 44 12.67 -0.57 1.84
CA VAL A 44 12.23 -1.90 2.29
C VAL A 44 11.39 -1.73 3.55
N PHE A 45 10.18 -2.23 3.54
CA PHE A 45 9.25 -2.18 4.65
C PHE A 45 8.90 -3.58 5.14
N SER A 46 9.30 -3.90 6.35
CA SER A 46 8.96 -5.15 7.05
C SER A 46 7.71 -4.94 7.90
N VAL A 47 6.56 -5.39 7.43
CA VAL A 47 5.26 -5.16 8.09
C VAL A 47 5.13 -5.89 9.43
N GLY A 48 6.01 -6.87 9.70
CA GLY A 48 5.95 -7.70 10.90
C GLY A 48 5.00 -8.90 10.76
N LYS A 49 4.82 -9.65 11.85
CA LYS A 49 3.90 -10.80 11.86
C LYS A 49 2.47 -10.34 11.66
N ARG A 50 1.90 -10.70 10.55
CA ARG A 50 0.47 -10.55 10.30
C ARG A 50 -0.26 -11.68 11.02
N LEU A 51 -0.64 -11.40 12.25
CA LEU A 51 -0.92 -12.33 13.34
C LEU A 51 -2.09 -13.30 13.16
N LYS A 52 -2.91 -13.20 12.10
CA LYS A 52 -4.07 -14.10 12.00
C LYS A 52 -3.72 -15.55 11.61
N HIS A 53 -2.57 -15.79 11.00
CA HIS A 53 -2.23 -17.14 10.50
C HIS A 53 -0.74 -17.50 10.62
N GLY A 54 0.05 -16.78 11.41
CA GLY A 54 1.48 -17.11 11.61
C GLY A 54 2.38 -17.00 10.37
N ILE A 55 1.86 -16.42 9.28
CA ILE A 55 2.59 -16.28 8.03
C ILE A 55 3.44 -15.01 8.10
N GLU A 56 4.75 -15.17 8.06
CA GLU A 56 5.66 -14.06 7.82
C GLU A 56 5.53 -13.64 6.35
N THR A 57 5.11 -12.40 6.13
CA THR A 57 5.15 -11.83 4.79
C THR A 57 6.55 -11.34 4.48
N PRO A 58 7.06 -11.55 3.24
CA PRO A 58 8.36 -11.01 2.86
C PRO A 58 8.35 -9.48 2.97
N PRO A 59 9.51 -8.85 3.21
CA PRO A 59 9.63 -7.39 3.20
C PRO A 59 9.17 -6.79 1.88
N LEU A 60 8.40 -5.70 1.96
CA LEU A 60 7.94 -4.97 0.78
C LEU A 60 9.06 -4.07 0.25
N LYS A 61 9.33 -4.13 -1.04
CA LYS A 61 10.34 -3.31 -1.70
C LYS A 61 9.65 -2.25 -2.56
N ILE A 62 9.78 -1.00 -2.18
CA ILE A 62 9.20 0.14 -2.87
C ILE A 62 10.34 0.92 -3.54
N PRO A 63 10.37 1.08 -4.87
CA PRO A 63 11.43 1.78 -5.55
C PRO A 63 11.58 3.22 -5.06
N LEU A 64 12.81 3.65 -4.73
CA LEU A 64 13.08 5.03 -4.28
C LEU A 64 12.71 6.09 -5.32
N LYS A 65 12.72 5.72 -6.59
CA LYS A 65 12.33 6.60 -7.70
C LYS A 65 10.82 6.78 -7.85
N ALA A 66 10.01 5.99 -7.14
CA ALA A 66 8.56 6.11 -7.22
C ALA A 66 8.11 7.46 -6.62
N PRO A 67 7.07 8.09 -7.18
CA PRO A 67 6.58 9.38 -6.71
C PRO A 67 6.29 9.41 -5.22
N TYR A 68 6.73 10.46 -4.52
CA TYR A 68 6.52 10.69 -3.08
C TYR A 68 7.19 9.72 -2.12
N VAL A 69 8.00 8.78 -2.58
CA VAL A 69 8.77 7.89 -1.70
C VAL A 69 9.85 8.67 -0.94
N ASP A 70 10.37 9.73 -1.53
CA ASP A 70 11.28 10.68 -0.86
C ASP A 70 10.67 11.29 0.41
N SER A 71 9.37 11.58 0.41
CA SER A 71 8.64 12.04 1.61
C SER A 71 8.61 10.97 2.71
N ILE A 72 8.45 9.71 2.34
CA ILE A 72 8.50 8.59 3.30
C ILE A 72 9.91 8.48 3.88
N VAL A 73 10.92 8.52 3.04
CA VAL A 73 12.33 8.46 3.46
C VAL A 73 12.67 9.60 4.42
N SER A 74 12.23 10.82 4.13
CA SER A 74 12.39 11.97 5.02
C SER A 74 11.75 11.72 6.39
N ALA A 75 10.50 11.25 6.42
CA ALA A 75 9.79 10.95 7.67
C ALA A 75 10.53 9.88 8.51
N ILE A 76 11.08 8.84 7.86
CA ILE A 76 11.86 7.80 8.53
C ILE A 76 13.14 8.39 9.13
N LYS A 77 13.86 9.21 8.40
CA LYS A 77 15.11 9.84 8.84
C LYS A 77 14.90 10.78 10.02
N ASP A 78 13.77 11.48 10.04
CA ASP A 78 13.40 12.41 11.11
C ASP A 78 12.84 11.72 12.37
N THR A 79 12.66 10.40 12.31
CA THR A 79 12.10 9.62 13.44
C THR A 79 13.24 9.06 14.28
N GLU A 80 13.13 9.21 15.61
CA GLU A 80 14.05 8.62 16.55
C GLU A 80 13.94 7.09 16.61
N PRO A 81 15.04 6.36 16.89
CA PRO A 81 15.01 4.91 17.07
C PRO A 81 13.96 4.48 18.11
N GLY A 82 13.22 3.41 17.79
CA GLY A 82 12.17 2.85 18.63
C GLY A 82 10.82 3.57 18.52
N MET A 83 10.75 4.70 17.84
CA MET A 83 9.53 5.50 17.70
C MET A 83 8.75 5.12 16.44
N VAL A 84 7.45 5.33 16.47
CA VAL A 84 6.59 5.20 15.29
C VAL A 84 6.87 6.32 14.29
N VAL A 85 6.88 5.98 13.00
CA VAL A 85 7.16 6.97 11.94
C VAL A 85 6.00 7.94 11.74
N PHE A 86 4.77 7.45 11.91
CA PHE A 86 3.55 8.24 11.74
C PHE A 86 2.78 8.32 13.07
N PRO A 87 3.09 9.29 13.94
CA PRO A 87 2.52 9.39 15.28
C PRO A 87 1.10 9.97 15.29
N TYR A 88 0.27 9.60 14.33
CA TYR A 88 -1.13 10.02 14.29
C TYR A 88 -1.99 9.11 15.15
N SER A 89 -3.04 9.69 15.77
CA SER A 89 -4.10 8.89 16.39
C SER A 89 -4.86 8.09 15.32
N LYS A 90 -5.59 7.05 15.74
CA LYS A 90 -6.47 6.28 14.84
C LYS A 90 -7.47 7.18 14.10
N LYS A 91 -8.04 8.16 14.81
CA LYS A 91 -8.99 9.13 14.28
C LYS A 91 -8.32 10.05 13.25
N THR A 92 -7.15 10.59 13.57
CA THR A 92 -6.40 11.45 12.66
C THR A 92 -5.98 10.70 11.40
N GLY A 93 -5.45 9.48 11.52
CA GLY A 93 -5.10 8.64 10.39
C GLY A 93 -6.30 8.31 9.50
N TYR A 94 -7.47 8.04 10.11
CA TYR A 94 -8.72 7.88 9.37
C TYR A 94 -9.09 9.14 8.59
N ASN A 95 -9.06 10.29 9.24
CA ASN A 95 -9.44 11.58 8.62
C ASN A 95 -8.51 11.98 7.48
N ILE A 96 -7.20 11.71 7.60
CA ILE A 96 -6.24 11.98 6.52
C ILE A 96 -6.65 11.22 5.25
N VAL A 97 -6.92 9.93 5.37
CA VAL A 97 -7.30 9.11 4.21
C VAL A 97 -8.70 9.45 3.72
N ALA A 98 -9.64 9.67 4.61
CA ALA A 98 -11.03 9.99 4.26
C ALA A 98 -11.17 11.29 3.47
N ARG A 99 -10.36 12.30 3.76
CA ARG A 99 -10.33 13.55 2.98
C ARG A 99 -9.88 13.38 1.54
N CYS A 100 -9.04 12.39 1.29
CA CYS A 100 -8.45 12.17 -0.03
C CYS A 100 -9.23 11.17 -0.88
N PHE A 101 -9.78 10.13 -0.26
CA PHE A 101 -10.27 8.94 -0.96
C PHE A 101 -11.61 8.41 -0.45
N GLY A 102 -12.30 9.14 0.41
CA GLY A 102 -13.47 8.63 1.13
C GLY A 102 -13.03 7.94 2.42
N TYR A 103 -13.16 6.63 2.58
CA TYR A 103 -12.72 5.96 3.80
C TYR A 103 -11.59 4.95 3.56
N PRO A 104 -10.76 4.69 4.57
CA PRO A 104 -9.50 3.93 4.41
C PRO A 104 -9.69 2.51 3.86
N HIS A 105 -10.78 1.84 4.19
CA HIS A 105 -11.06 0.50 3.67
C HIS A 105 -11.27 0.52 2.15
N PHE A 106 -11.99 1.52 1.65
CA PHE A 106 -12.20 1.71 0.21
C PHE A 106 -10.88 1.99 -0.53
N PHE A 107 -10.01 2.79 0.07
CA PHE A 107 -8.68 3.06 -0.49
C PHE A 107 -7.85 1.79 -0.65
N ARG A 108 -7.81 0.94 0.40
CA ARG A 108 -7.09 -0.34 0.35
C ARG A 108 -7.71 -1.29 -0.68
N LEU A 109 -9.02 -1.37 -0.73
CA LEU A 109 -9.76 -2.14 -1.73
C LEU A 109 -9.37 -1.72 -3.15
N SER A 110 -9.38 -0.43 -3.44
CA SER A 110 -8.98 0.12 -4.74
C SER A 110 -7.54 -0.24 -5.10
N ARG A 111 -6.62 -0.16 -4.13
CA ARG A 111 -5.21 -0.51 -4.38
C ARG A 111 -5.03 -1.99 -4.72
N ILE A 112 -5.69 -2.88 -4.00
CA ILE A 112 -5.62 -4.33 -4.27
C ILE A 112 -6.24 -4.65 -5.62
N THR A 113 -7.37 -4.04 -5.95
CA THR A 113 -8.00 -4.18 -7.26
C THR A 113 -7.08 -3.69 -8.39
N ASN A 114 -6.36 -2.59 -8.17
CA ASN A 114 -5.39 -2.06 -9.13
C ASN A 114 -4.22 -3.02 -9.37
N PHE A 115 -3.73 -3.74 -8.36
CA PHE A 115 -2.69 -4.75 -8.58
C PHE A 115 -3.14 -5.81 -9.58
N PHE A 116 -4.35 -6.31 -9.45
CA PHE A 116 -4.91 -7.28 -10.43
C PHE A 116 -5.10 -6.65 -11.81
N SER A 117 -5.59 -5.42 -11.88
CA SER A 117 -5.73 -4.67 -13.14
C SER A 117 -4.39 -4.41 -13.83
N ASP A 118 -3.32 -4.25 -13.06
CA ASP A 118 -1.95 -4.08 -13.54
C ASP A 118 -1.27 -5.41 -13.93
N GLY A 119 -1.98 -6.52 -13.81
CA GLY A 119 -1.51 -7.85 -14.23
C GLY A 119 -0.78 -8.65 -13.15
N TRP A 120 -0.88 -8.25 -11.88
CA TRP A 120 -0.31 -9.04 -10.78
C TRP A 120 -1.07 -10.36 -10.62
N THR A 121 -0.34 -11.42 -10.38
CA THR A 121 -0.91 -12.73 -10.07
C THR A 121 -1.47 -12.78 -8.64
N ILE A 122 -2.38 -13.71 -8.36
CA ILE A 122 -2.90 -13.95 -7.01
C ILE A 122 -1.75 -14.22 -6.03
N ALA A 123 -0.75 -15.00 -6.43
CA ALA A 123 0.41 -15.29 -5.61
C ALA A 123 1.21 -14.03 -5.24
N GLN A 124 1.40 -13.13 -6.19
CA GLN A 124 2.09 -11.85 -5.97
C GLN A 124 1.31 -10.96 -5.00
N VAL A 125 -0.01 -10.81 -5.21
CA VAL A 125 -0.86 -10.00 -4.33
C VAL A 125 -0.95 -10.62 -2.93
N HIS A 126 -1.06 -11.93 -2.82
CA HIS A 126 -1.02 -12.65 -1.54
C HIS A 126 0.29 -12.38 -0.78
N SER A 127 1.44 -12.52 -1.45
CA SER A 127 2.76 -12.25 -0.84
C SER A 127 2.91 -10.80 -0.40
N TRP A 128 2.43 -9.85 -1.19
CA TRP A 128 2.55 -8.43 -0.89
C TRP A 128 1.63 -7.97 0.23
N THR A 129 0.37 -8.39 0.22
CA THR A 129 -0.67 -7.93 1.14
C THR A 129 -0.83 -8.78 2.39
N GLY A 130 -0.40 -10.04 2.34
CA GLY A 130 -0.64 -11.04 3.39
C GLY A 130 -2.11 -11.45 3.50
N LEU A 131 -2.96 -11.12 2.53
CA LEU A 131 -4.35 -11.55 2.48
C LEU A 131 -4.43 -13.03 2.11
N THR A 132 -5.41 -13.75 2.70
CA THR A 132 -5.69 -15.13 2.32
C THR A 132 -6.22 -15.21 0.89
N LEU A 133 -6.04 -16.35 0.24
CA LEU A 133 -6.58 -16.59 -1.11
C LEU A 133 -8.10 -16.40 -1.16
N LYS A 134 -8.81 -16.82 -0.11
CA LYS A 134 -10.26 -16.60 0.00
C LYS A 134 -10.64 -15.12 0.05
N ALA A 135 -9.87 -14.30 0.76
CA ALA A 135 -10.09 -12.86 0.79
C ALA A 135 -9.80 -12.22 -0.57
N LEU A 136 -8.79 -12.72 -1.30
CA LEU A 136 -8.42 -12.23 -2.62
C LEU A 136 -9.46 -12.54 -3.70
N ASP A 137 -10.17 -13.65 -3.60
CA ASP A 137 -11.29 -13.99 -4.52
C ASP A 137 -12.34 -12.88 -4.56
N TYR A 138 -12.65 -12.28 -3.42
CA TYR A 138 -13.55 -11.14 -3.35
C TYR A 138 -13.04 -9.94 -4.16
N TYR A 139 -11.76 -9.63 -4.07
CA TYR A 139 -11.15 -8.51 -4.80
C TYR A 139 -11.05 -8.78 -6.31
N ILE A 140 -10.82 -10.02 -6.71
CA ILE A 140 -10.80 -10.42 -8.13
C ILE A 140 -12.15 -10.16 -8.79
N GLY A 141 -13.26 -10.44 -8.08
CA GLY A 141 -14.61 -10.17 -8.57
C GLY A 141 -14.91 -8.68 -8.81
N LEU A 142 -14.07 -7.77 -8.29
CA LEU A 142 -14.20 -6.32 -8.48
C LEU A 142 -13.34 -5.78 -9.62
N VAL A 143 -12.53 -6.62 -10.27
CA VAL A 143 -11.73 -6.19 -11.43
C VAL A 143 -12.67 -5.87 -12.58
N ASP A 144 -12.39 -4.75 -13.23
CA ASP A 144 -13.20 -4.22 -14.32
C ASP A 144 -13.27 -5.20 -15.50
N ILE A 145 -14.46 -5.78 -15.70
CA ILE A 145 -14.74 -6.75 -16.76
C ILE A 145 -14.53 -6.12 -18.16
N ASP A 146 -14.77 -4.82 -18.32
CA ASP A 146 -14.55 -4.12 -19.59
C ASP A 146 -13.07 -4.08 -19.98
N LYS A 147 -12.17 -3.90 -19.00
CA LYS A 147 -10.73 -3.99 -19.25
C LYS A 147 -10.30 -5.40 -19.64
N MET A 148 -10.90 -6.43 -19.03
CA MET A 148 -10.65 -7.82 -19.39
C MET A 148 -11.15 -8.14 -20.80
N GLY A 149 -12.34 -7.66 -21.19
CA GLY A 149 -12.88 -7.78 -22.52
C GLY A 149 -11.99 -7.15 -23.59
N LYS A 150 -11.47 -5.94 -23.34
CA LYS A 150 -10.52 -5.26 -24.24
C LYS A 150 -9.19 -6.00 -24.39
N SER A 151 -8.75 -6.71 -23.36
CA SER A 151 -7.54 -7.53 -23.43
C SER A 151 -7.74 -8.76 -24.32
N LEU A 152 -8.90 -9.38 -24.30
CA LEU A 152 -9.22 -10.52 -25.18
C LEU A 152 -9.29 -10.08 -26.65
N TYR A 153 -9.87 -8.91 -26.93
CA TYR A 153 -9.91 -8.33 -28.29
C TYR A 153 -8.51 -8.00 -28.86
N LYS A 154 -7.53 -7.70 -28.03
CA LYS A 154 -6.15 -7.45 -28.51
C LYS A 154 -5.40 -8.72 -28.87
N GLN A 155 -5.76 -9.87 -28.33
CA GLN A 155 -5.15 -11.15 -28.66
C GLN A 155 -5.62 -11.71 -30.03
N ASP A 156 -6.84 -11.37 -30.45
CA ASP A 156 -7.39 -11.78 -31.75
C ASP A 156 -6.86 -10.94 -32.96
N LYS A 157 -6.08 -9.91 -32.73
CA LYS A 157 -5.49 -9.05 -33.78
C LYS A 157 -3.99 -9.23 -33.99
N SER A 158 -3.42 -10.23 -33.35
CA SER A 158 -2.02 -10.60 -33.55
C SER A 158 -1.91 -11.96 -34.35
#